data_20065e6058a461f09e33524b2abbc990
#
_entry.id   20065e6058a461f09e33524b2abbc990
#
_cell.length_a   1.000
_cell.length_b   1.000
_cell.length_c   1.000
_cell.angle_alpha   90.00
_cell.angle_beta   90.00
_cell.angle_gamma   90.00
#
_symmetry.space_group_name_H-M   'P 1'
#
loop_
_entity.id
_entity.type
_entity.pdbx_description
1 polymer ?
#
loop_
_entity_poly.entity_id
_entity_poly.type
_entity_poly.pdbx_seq_one_letter_code
_entity_poly.pdbx_strand_id
1 'polypeptide(L)'
;SMKRMLAYSSIGQAGFVMIGMVCGTEDGFAAMVLYMAAYLFMNLGAFACIILFSIRTGSDRISDYAGLYQKDPLITLGLSLCLLSLGGIPPMLGFFGKIYLFFAGWANHEYLLVVVGLVTSVVSIYYYISVIKMMVVKEPQEASDVVKAYPDVNWSLMGMQPLRVALIGCVAITAVGGILSNPLFQWANTAVAGTPLLQQAIALSSLKGLG
;
A
#
# COMPACT_ATOMS: atom_id res chain seq x y z
N SER A 1 -11.97 -13.58 2.53
CA SER A 1 -10.96 -13.40 3.58
C SER A 1 -10.12 -12.16 3.31
N MET A 2 -9.93 -11.34 4.33
CA MET A 2 -9.12 -10.12 4.25
C MET A 2 -7.67 -10.41 3.86
N LYS A 3 -7.07 -11.44 4.46
CA LYS A 3 -5.71 -11.90 4.13
C LYS A 3 -5.58 -12.30 2.66
N ARG A 4 -6.57 -13.04 2.14
CA ARG A 4 -6.59 -13.48 0.75
C ARG A 4 -6.75 -12.31 -0.22
N MET A 5 -7.59 -11.33 0.11
CA MET A 5 -7.74 -10.12 -0.68
C MET A 5 -6.41 -9.36 -0.82
N LEU A 6 -5.68 -9.16 0.28
CA LEU A 6 -4.36 -8.50 0.23
C LEU A 6 -3.32 -9.35 -0.51
N ALA A 7 -3.34 -10.66 -0.36
CA ALA A 7 -2.44 -11.55 -1.11
C ALA A 7 -2.66 -11.44 -2.62
N TYR A 8 -3.90 -11.41 -3.11
CA TYR A 8 -4.16 -11.16 -4.53
C TYR A 8 -3.82 -9.73 -4.95
N SER A 9 -4.05 -8.76 -4.07
CA SER A 9 -3.64 -7.38 -4.33
C SER A 9 -2.13 -7.26 -4.52
N SER A 10 -1.32 -8.03 -3.79
CA SER A 10 0.14 -7.98 -3.92
C SER A 10 0.63 -8.36 -5.32
N ILE A 11 -0.10 -9.20 -6.04
CA ILE A 11 0.20 -9.53 -7.46
C ILE A 11 0.05 -8.27 -8.34
N GLY A 12 -1.04 -7.52 -8.15
CA GLY A 12 -1.24 -6.25 -8.84
C GLY A 12 -0.17 -5.21 -8.49
N GLN A 13 0.23 -5.14 -7.21
CA GLN A 13 1.29 -4.21 -6.78
C GLN A 13 2.65 -4.56 -7.39
N ALA A 14 2.96 -5.87 -7.51
CA ALA A 14 4.15 -6.33 -8.25
C ALA A 14 4.09 -5.91 -9.73
N GLY A 15 2.91 -5.96 -10.35
CA GLY A 15 2.69 -5.46 -11.71
C GLY A 15 3.04 -3.98 -11.88
N PHE A 16 2.69 -3.12 -10.90
CA PHE A 16 3.11 -1.71 -10.96
C PHE A 16 4.63 -1.54 -10.87
N VAL A 17 5.31 -2.31 -10.04
CA VAL A 17 6.78 -2.30 -9.93
C VAL A 17 7.43 -2.67 -11.26
N MET A 18 6.85 -3.61 -12.01
CA MET A 18 7.35 -4.02 -13.33
C MET A 18 7.35 -2.88 -14.36
N ILE A 19 6.47 -1.89 -14.25
CA ILE A 19 6.49 -0.71 -15.13
C ILE A 19 7.85 0.00 -15.06
N GLY A 20 8.32 0.28 -13.84
CA GLY A 20 9.62 0.93 -13.64
C GLY A 20 10.80 0.07 -14.16
N MET A 21 10.69 -1.24 -14.02
CA MET A 21 11.72 -2.17 -14.51
C MET A 21 11.78 -2.21 -16.05
N VAL A 22 10.62 -2.22 -16.71
CA VAL A 22 10.54 -2.25 -18.18
C VAL A 22 11.08 -0.98 -18.82
N CYS A 23 10.88 0.18 -18.16
CA CYS A 23 11.44 1.45 -18.62
C CYS A 23 12.96 1.43 -18.80
N GLY A 24 13.70 0.72 -17.94
CA GLY A 24 15.15 0.59 -18.03
C GLY A 24 15.92 1.91 -17.88
N THR A 25 15.30 2.94 -17.28
CA THR A 25 15.88 4.27 -17.07
C THR A 25 16.15 4.55 -15.60
N GLU A 26 16.99 5.55 -15.29
CA GLU A 26 17.26 5.95 -13.91
C GLU A 26 15.98 6.32 -13.17
N ASP A 27 15.11 7.14 -13.78
CA ASP A 27 13.84 7.54 -13.20
C ASP A 27 12.89 6.36 -13.01
N GLY A 28 12.87 5.40 -13.94
CA GLY A 28 12.10 4.17 -13.84
C GLY A 28 12.53 3.32 -12.64
N PHE A 29 13.84 3.11 -12.47
CA PHE A 29 14.39 2.37 -11.32
C PHE A 29 14.19 3.13 -10.01
N ALA A 30 14.33 4.46 -10.00
CA ALA A 30 14.07 5.26 -8.81
C ALA A 30 12.60 5.22 -8.39
N ALA A 31 11.68 5.33 -9.34
CA ALA A 31 10.25 5.16 -9.10
C ALA A 31 9.92 3.76 -8.56
N MET A 32 10.55 2.72 -9.10
CA MET A 32 10.43 1.34 -8.62
C MET A 32 10.89 1.21 -7.16
N VAL A 33 12.07 1.72 -6.81
CA VAL A 33 12.64 1.67 -5.44
C VAL A 33 11.72 2.42 -4.47
N LEU A 34 11.29 3.62 -4.82
CA LEU A 34 10.37 4.41 -4.01
C LEU A 34 9.05 3.66 -3.77
N TYR A 35 8.49 3.09 -4.84
CA TYR A 35 7.22 2.37 -4.72
C TYR A 35 7.34 1.09 -3.90
N MET A 36 8.43 0.34 -4.05
CA MET A 36 8.69 -0.85 -3.23
C MET A 36 8.84 -0.50 -1.75
N ALA A 37 9.56 0.57 -1.42
CA ALA A 37 9.67 1.07 -0.05
C ALA A 37 8.30 1.49 0.51
N ALA A 38 7.51 2.26 -0.25
CA ALA A 38 6.16 2.63 0.12
C ALA A 38 5.27 1.39 0.35
N TYR A 39 5.31 0.43 -0.59
CA TYR A 39 4.55 -0.81 -0.51
C TYR A 39 4.87 -1.63 0.74
N LEU A 40 6.15 -1.70 1.13
CA LEU A 40 6.58 -2.40 2.35
C LEU A 40 5.82 -1.87 3.57
N PHE A 41 5.82 -0.55 3.79
CA PHE A 41 5.20 0.06 4.97
C PHE A 41 3.67 -0.06 4.96
N MET A 42 3.01 0.25 3.84
CA MET A 42 1.55 0.15 3.76
C MET A 42 1.04 -1.29 3.86
N ASN A 43 1.79 -2.26 3.33
CA ASN A 43 1.44 -3.67 3.42
C ASN A 43 1.66 -4.23 4.83
N LEU A 44 2.80 -3.93 5.47
CA LEU A 44 3.06 -4.31 6.86
C LEU A 44 2.02 -3.70 7.81
N GLY A 45 1.68 -2.42 7.62
CA GLY A 45 0.63 -1.75 8.42
C GLY A 45 -0.73 -2.42 8.27
N ALA A 46 -1.13 -2.73 7.04
CA ALA A 46 -2.39 -3.41 6.77
C ALA A 46 -2.43 -4.82 7.39
N PHE A 47 -1.37 -5.63 7.21
CA PHE A 47 -1.29 -6.96 7.81
C PHE A 47 -1.23 -6.92 9.33
N ALA A 48 -0.55 -5.94 9.93
CA ALA A 48 -0.53 -5.76 11.38
C ALA A 48 -1.95 -5.53 11.94
N CYS A 49 -2.76 -4.68 11.29
CA CYS A 49 -4.16 -4.47 11.66
C CYS A 49 -4.98 -5.76 11.55
N ILE A 50 -4.82 -6.51 10.46
CA ILE A 50 -5.55 -7.76 10.22
C ILE A 50 -5.17 -8.82 11.23
N ILE A 51 -3.89 -8.95 11.56
CA ILE A 51 -3.41 -9.90 12.56
C ILE A 51 -3.96 -9.55 13.94
N LEU A 52 -3.93 -8.26 14.34
CA LEU A 52 -4.51 -7.82 15.60
C LEU A 52 -6.00 -8.14 15.70
N PHE A 53 -6.76 -7.87 14.65
CA PHE A 53 -8.17 -8.24 14.58
C PHE A 53 -8.36 -9.76 14.67
N SER A 54 -7.60 -10.51 13.88
CA SER A 54 -7.68 -11.98 13.84
C SER A 54 -7.33 -12.64 15.18
N ILE A 55 -6.35 -12.12 15.92
CA ILE A 55 -6.00 -12.61 17.27
C ILE A 55 -7.14 -12.38 18.26
N ARG A 56 -7.84 -11.26 18.15
CA ARG A 56 -8.93 -10.89 19.08
C ARG A 56 -10.24 -11.59 18.78
N THR A 57 -10.51 -11.89 17.51
CA THR A 57 -11.82 -12.39 17.06
C THR A 57 -11.81 -13.84 16.57
N GLY A 58 -10.62 -14.37 16.24
CA GLY A 58 -10.48 -15.66 15.58
C GLY A 58 -10.94 -15.68 14.12
N SER A 59 -11.31 -14.53 13.55
CA SER A 59 -11.82 -14.42 12.18
C SER A 59 -10.96 -13.53 11.29
N ASP A 60 -10.97 -13.84 9.98
CA ASP A 60 -10.36 -13.02 8.94
C ASP A 60 -11.32 -12.72 7.77
N ARG A 61 -12.62 -12.98 7.97
CA ARG A 61 -13.67 -12.72 6.97
C ARG A 61 -13.92 -11.21 6.88
N ILE A 62 -14.04 -10.68 5.67
CA ILE A 62 -14.31 -9.26 5.42
C ILE A 62 -15.64 -8.83 6.06
N SER A 63 -16.68 -9.68 5.99
CA SER A 63 -17.99 -9.41 6.62
C SER A 63 -17.90 -9.12 8.12
N ASP A 64 -16.93 -9.75 8.78
CA ASP A 64 -16.82 -9.69 10.24
C ASP A 64 -16.17 -8.38 10.73
N TYR A 65 -15.65 -7.56 9.81
CA TYR A 65 -15.17 -6.20 10.10
C TYR A 65 -16.29 -5.15 10.08
N ALA A 66 -17.55 -5.53 9.79
CA ALA A 66 -18.66 -4.59 9.71
C ALA A 66 -18.88 -3.85 11.03
N GLY A 67 -18.83 -2.49 11.00
CA GLY A 67 -19.02 -1.65 12.16
C GLY A 67 -17.83 -1.59 13.15
N LEU A 68 -16.64 -2.09 12.75
CA LEU A 68 -15.46 -2.14 13.62
C LEU A 68 -15.04 -0.77 14.16
N TYR A 69 -15.29 0.31 13.43
CA TYR A 69 -14.95 1.67 13.85
C TYR A 69 -15.48 2.03 15.22
N GLN A 70 -16.64 1.51 15.60
CA GLN A 70 -17.30 1.80 16.87
C GLN A 70 -16.63 1.13 18.06
N LYS A 71 -15.98 0.00 17.86
CA LYS A 71 -15.32 -0.78 18.91
C LYS A 71 -13.81 -0.54 18.97
N ASP A 72 -13.16 -0.44 17.82
CA ASP A 72 -11.72 -0.19 17.73
C ASP A 72 -11.42 0.80 16.60
N PRO A 73 -11.61 2.11 16.85
CA PRO A 73 -11.40 3.15 15.85
C PRO A 73 -9.94 3.20 15.36
N LEU A 74 -8.98 2.82 16.20
CA LEU A 74 -7.57 2.94 15.83
C LEU A 74 -7.14 1.87 14.82
N ILE A 75 -7.52 0.61 15.03
CA ILE A 75 -7.28 -0.45 14.02
C ILE A 75 -8.03 -0.11 12.74
N THR A 76 -9.27 0.39 12.84
CA THR A 76 -10.08 0.75 11.68
C THR A 76 -9.45 1.88 10.88
N LEU A 77 -9.02 2.96 11.53
CA LEU A 77 -8.36 4.08 10.87
C LEU A 77 -7.00 3.67 10.30
N GLY A 78 -6.19 2.92 11.05
CA GLY A 78 -4.90 2.42 10.58
C GLY A 78 -5.03 1.55 9.33
N LEU A 79 -5.96 0.57 9.35
CA LEU A 79 -6.24 -0.28 8.20
C LEU A 79 -6.78 0.54 7.03
N SER A 80 -7.70 1.46 7.27
CA SER A 80 -8.27 2.33 6.24
C SER A 80 -7.20 3.18 5.55
N LEU A 81 -6.30 3.81 6.31
CA LEU A 81 -5.20 4.61 5.76
C LEU A 81 -4.25 3.76 4.91
N CYS A 82 -3.90 2.55 5.36
CA CYS A 82 -3.09 1.63 4.57
C CYS A 82 -3.80 1.20 3.28
N LEU A 83 -5.09 0.88 3.33
CA LEU A 83 -5.88 0.49 2.15
C LEU A 83 -6.06 1.66 1.17
N LEU A 84 -6.28 2.89 1.64
CA LEU A 84 -6.34 4.08 0.79
C LEU A 84 -5.00 4.32 0.08
N SER A 85 -3.89 4.13 0.78
CA SER A 85 -2.56 4.26 0.20
C SER A 85 -2.28 3.16 -0.83
N LEU A 86 -2.64 1.89 -0.55
CA LEU A 86 -2.56 0.79 -1.50
C LEU A 86 -3.43 1.04 -2.74
N GLY A 87 -4.59 1.65 -2.56
CA GLY A 87 -5.45 2.12 -3.65
C GLY A 87 -4.81 3.21 -4.50
N GLY A 88 -3.93 4.01 -3.90
CA GLY A 88 -3.33 5.17 -4.55
C GLY A 88 -4.22 6.41 -4.48
N ILE A 89 -4.78 6.70 -3.31
CA ILE A 89 -5.59 7.91 -3.08
C ILE A 89 -4.71 9.00 -2.48
N PRO A 90 -4.74 10.25 -3.03
CA PRO A 90 -3.99 11.37 -2.45
C PRO A 90 -4.49 11.66 -1.03
N PRO A 91 -3.64 12.15 -0.12
CA PRO A 91 -2.22 12.52 -0.26
C PRO A 91 -1.23 11.44 0.20
N MET A 92 -1.60 10.16 0.13
CA MET A 92 -0.81 9.06 0.68
C MET A 92 0.43 8.72 -0.15
N LEU A 93 1.43 8.10 0.48
CA LEU A 93 2.70 7.74 -0.15
C LEU A 93 2.52 6.81 -1.37
N GLY A 94 1.57 5.85 -1.31
CA GLY A 94 1.28 4.94 -2.42
C GLY A 94 0.78 5.63 -3.69
N PHE A 95 0.06 6.76 -3.56
CA PHE A 95 -0.36 7.58 -4.68
C PHE A 95 0.84 8.16 -5.44
N PHE A 96 1.75 8.83 -4.72
CA PHE A 96 2.93 9.43 -5.35
C PHE A 96 3.85 8.39 -5.96
N GLY A 97 4.05 7.26 -5.29
CA GLY A 97 4.83 6.17 -5.84
C GLY A 97 4.27 5.64 -7.17
N LYS A 98 2.94 5.48 -7.29
CA LYS A 98 2.30 5.10 -8.56
C LYS A 98 2.43 6.18 -9.63
N ILE A 99 2.27 7.45 -9.27
CA ILE A 99 2.43 8.57 -10.21
C ILE A 99 3.84 8.57 -10.81
N TYR A 100 4.89 8.43 -10.01
CA TYR A 100 6.25 8.39 -10.54
C TYR A 100 6.46 7.20 -11.49
N LEU A 101 5.90 6.02 -11.17
CA LEU A 101 5.94 4.86 -12.07
C LEU A 101 5.22 5.14 -13.40
N PHE A 102 4.04 5.75 -13.35
CA PHE A 102 3.27 6.06 -14.56
C PHE A 102 3.95 7.15 -15.40
N PHE A 103 4.56 8.16 -14.77
CA PHE A 103 5.35 9.15 -15.48
C PHE A 103 6.57 8.54 -16.17
N ALA A 104 7.30 7.66 -15.47
CA ALA A 104 8.43 6.96 -16.07
C ALA A 104 7.98 6.10 -17.26
N GLY A 105 6.89 5.34 -17.12
CA GLY A 105 6.32 4.54 -18.21
C GLY A 105 5.87 5.39 -19.40
N TRP A 106 5.21 6.52 -19.13
CA TRP A 106 4.77 7.44 -20.18
C TRP A 106 5.95 8.07 -20.94
N ALA A 107 6.97 8.53 -20.22
CA ALA A 107 8.16 9.13 -20.82
C ALA A 107 8.95 8.15 -21.70
N ASN A 108 8.87 6.86 -21.39
CA ASN A 108 9.53 5.79 -22.17
C ASN A 108 8.61 5.12 -23.22
N HIS A 109 7.49 5.76 -23.56
CA HIS A 109 6.53 5.29 -24.57
C HIS A 109 5.85 3.94 -24.26
N GLU A 110 5.89 3.49 -22.99
CA GLU A 110 5.23 2.26 -22.54
C GLU A 110 3.73 2.50 -22.24
N TYR A 111 3.02 3.10 -23.19
CA TYR A 111 1.64 3.55 -23.02
C TYR A 111 0.67 2.43 -22.64
N LEU A 112 0.84 1.24 -23.24
CA LEU A 112 -0.03 0.10 -22.93
C LEU A 112 0.07 -0.31 -21.47
N LEU A 113 1.30 -0.39 -20.92
CA LEU A 113 1.53 -0.73 -19.51
C LEU A 113 0.93 0.33 -18.58
N VAL A 114 1.09 1.60 -18.92
CA VAL A 114 0.52 2.71 -18.13
C VAL A 114 -1.01 2.65 -18.13
N VAL A 115 -1.65 2.44 -19.30
CA VAL A 115 -3.12 2.36 -19.38
C VAL A 115 -3.64 1.16 -18.61
N VAL A 116 -3.05 -0.02 -18.74
CA VAL A 116 -3.43 -1.22 -17.98
C VAL A 116 -3.22 -0.97 -16.47
N GLY A 117 -2.11 -0.32 -16.09
CA GLY A 117 -1.83 0.07 -14.72
C GLY A 117 -2.89 1.03 -14.14
N LEU A 118 -3.30 2.04 -14.90
CA LEU A 118 -4.36 2.97 -14.49
C LEU A 118 -5.70 2.26 -14.28
N VAL A 119 -6.11 1.42 -15.24
CA VAL A 119 -7.36 0.66 -15.13
C VAL A 119 -7.34 -0.26 -13.91
N THR A 120 -6.26 -1.00 -13.70
CA THR A 120 -6.14 -1.89 -12.52
C THR A 120 -6.08 -1.12 -11.22
N SER A 121 -5.50 0.10 -11.21
CA SER A 121 -5.53 0.97 -10.03
C SER A 121 -6.95 1.40 -9.67
N VAL A 122 -7.78 1.77 -10.66
CA VAL A 122 -9.20 2.13 -10.44
C VAL A 122 -9.98 0.95 -9.87
N VAL A 123 -9.78 -0.25 -10.41
CA VAL A 123 -10.40 -1.48 -9.86
C VAL A 123 -9.95 -1.72 -8.43
N SER A 124 -8.68 -1.47 -8.12
CA SER A 124 -8.14 -1.62 -6.76
C SER A 124 -8.80 -0.67 -5.77
N ILE A 125 -8.99 0.58 -6.14
CA ILE A 125 -9.68 1.59 -5.32
C ILE A 125 -11.08 1.11 -4.95
N TYR A 126 -11.81 0.54 -5.91
CA TYR A 126 -13.18 0.09 -5.68
C TYR A 126 -13.28 -0.95 -4.56
N TYR A 127 -12.48 -2.01 -4.59
CA TYR A 127 -12.58 -3.04 -3.55
C TYR A 127 -12.01 -2.59 -2.20
N TYR A 128 -10.99 -1.71 -2.17
CA TYR A 128 -10.50 -1.14 -0.92
C TYR A 128 -11.53 -0.22 -0.25
N ILE A 129 -12.15 0.67 -1.02
CA ILE A 129 -13.21 1.55 -0.50
C ILE A 129 -14.41 0.73 -0.02
N SER A 130 -14.76 -0.35 -0.69
CA SER A 130 -15.86 -1.23 -0.27
C SER A 130 -15.62 -1.83 1.12
N VAL A 131 -14.38 -2.22 1.42
CA VAL A 131 -13.99 -2.70 2.75
C VAL A 131 -14.03 -1.58 3.78
N ILE A 132 -13.46 -0.41 3.46
CA ILE A 132 -13.46 0.75 4.37
C ILE A 132 -14.89 1.17 4.70
N LYS A 133 -15.75 1.25 3.69
CA LYS A 133 -17.17 1.56 3.89
C LYS A 133 -17.85 0.59 4.84
N MET A 134 -17.56 -0.70 4.72
CA MET A 134 -18.12 -1.73 5.61
C MET A 134 -17.66 -1.52 7.06
N MET A 135 -16.38 -1.19 7.27
CA MET A 135 -15.82 -0.97 8.60
C MET A 135 -16.35 0.28 9.29
N VAL A 136 -16.59 1.36 8.52
CA VAL A 136 -16.85 2.70 9.06
C VAL A 136 -18.34 3.06 9.05
N VAL A 137 -19.08 2.74 7.97
CA VAL A 137 -20.43 3.28 7.70
C VAL A 137 -21.54 2.39 8.30
N LYS A 138 -21.26 1.15 8.66
CA LYS A 138 -22.29 0.29 9.24
C LYS A 138 -22.70 0.76 10.63
N GLU A 139 -24.02 0.91 10.84
CA GLU A 139 -24.58 1.28 12.14
C GLU A 139 -24.32 0.20 13.21
N PRO A 140 -24.38 0.55 14.52
CA PRO A 140 -24.18 -0.41 15.62
C PRO A 140 -25.08 -1.64 15.54
N GLN A 141 -26.28 -1.45 15.02
CA GLN A 141 -27.29 -2.51 14.88
C GLN A 141 -26.93 -3.49 13.75
N GLU A 142 -26.24 -3.00 12.70
CA GLU A 142 -25.77 -3.77 11.55
C GLU A 142 -24.33 -4.31 11.73
N ALA A 143 -23.71 -4.05 12.89
CA ALA A 143 -22.40 -4.59 13.20
C ALA A 143 -22.46 -6.12 13.21
N SER A 144 -21.39 -6.75 12.74
CA SER A 144 -21.28 -8.21 12.78
C SER A 144 -21.34 -8.73 14.23
N ASP A 145 -21.84 -9.94 14.43
CA ASP A 145 -21.86 -10.55 15.77
C ASP A 145 -20.46 -10.68 16.37
N VAL A 146 -19.46 -10.83 15.53
CA VAL A 146 -18.04 -10.83 15.91
C VAL A 146 -17.62 -9.48 16.47
N VAL A 147 -18.04 -8.37 15.86
CA VAL A 147 -17.73 -7.00 16.36
C VAL A 147 -18.57 -6.69 17.61
N LYS A 148 -19.81 -7.17 17.72
CA LYS A 148 -20.61 -7.03 18.94
C LYS A 148 -19.96 -7.70 20.14
N ALA A 149 -19.36 -8.88 19.92
CA ALA A 149 -18.61 -9.65 20.92
C ALA A 149 -17.15 -9.19 21.07
N TYR A 150 -16.72 -8.14 20.36
CA TYR A 150 -15.34 -7.64 20.39
C TYR A 150 -14.98 -7.16 21.80
N PRO A 151 -13.87 -7.65 22.38
CA PRO A 151 -13.47 -7.25 23.74
C PRO A 151 -13.18 -5.76 23.80
N ASP A 152 -13.57 -5.12 24.90
CA ASP A 152 -13.25 -3.71 25.14
C ASP A 152 -11.73 -3.50 25.11
N VAL A 153 -11.30 -2.60 24.24
CA VAL A 153 -9.87 -2.40 23.99
C VAL A 153 -9.25 -1.56 25.09
N ASN A 154 -8.83 -2.20 26.15
CA ASN A 154 -7.86 -1.61 27.04
C ASN A 154 -6.50 -1.56 26.33
N TRP A 155 -6.10 -0.36 25.91
CA TRP A 155 -4.81 -0.07 25.27
C TRP A 155 -3.59 -0.46 26.11
N SER A 156 -3.83 -0.85 27.35
CA SER A 156 -2.89 -1.32 28.36
C SER A 156 -2.46 -2.79 28.23
N LEU A 157 -2.84 -3.52 27.19
CA LEU A 157 -2.40 -4.90 27.01
C LEU A 157 -0.88 -4.96 26.81
N MET A 158 -0.18 -5.16 27.92
CA MET A 158 1.28 -5.12 28.07
C MET A 158 2.05 -6.09 27.15
N GLY A 159 1.40 -7.10 26.59
CA GLY A 159 2.05 -8.12 25.75
C GLY A 159 2.23 -7.79 24.27
N MET A 160 1.58 -6.74 23.73
CA MET A 160 1.57 -6.43 22.27
C MET A 160 2.17 -5.07 21.91
N GLN A 161 2.97 -4.50 22.80
CA GLN A 161 3.64 -3.21 22.60
C GLN A 161 4.41 -3.10 21.27
N PRO A 162 5.26 -4.09 20.90
CA PRO A 162 6.06 -3.97 19.67
C PRO A 162 5.19 -3.95 18.40
N LEU A 163 4.08 -4.68 18.39
CA LEU A 163 3.17 -4.70 17.24
C LEU A 163 2.42 -3.38 17.07
N ARG A 164 2.06 -2.72 18.18
CA ARG A 164 1.43 -1.39 18.16
C ARG A 164 2.39 -0.32 17.67
N VAL A 165 3.61 -0.32 18.17
CA VAL A 165 4.65 0.62 17.73
C VAL A 165 4.92 0.45 16.24
N ALA A 166 5.04 -0.79 15.77
CA ALA A 166 5.21 -1.08 14.34
C ALA A 166 4.01 -0.60 13.51
N LEU A 167 2.78 -0.83 13.99
CA LEU A 167 1.57 -0.38 13.32
C LEU A 167 1.53 1.15 13.22
N ILE A 168 1.72 1.85 14.34
CA ILE A 168 1.71 3.32 14.36
C ILE A 168 2.82 3.87 13.45
N GLY A 169 4.00 3.28 13.48
CA GLY A 169 5.13 3.66 12.63
C GLY A 169 4.80 3.48 11.15
N CYS A 170 4.28 2.32 10.75
CA CYS A 170 3.90 2.04 9.36
C CYS A 170 2.80 2.98 8.87
N VAL A 171 1.76 3.22 9.69
CA VAL A 171 0.66 4.13 9.34
C VAL A 171 1.16 5.56 9.24
N ALA A 172 2.00 6.02 10.17
CA ALA A 172 2.57 7.36 10.14
C ALA A 172 3.45 7.58 8.91
N ILE A 173 4.33 6.63 8.58
CA ILE A 173 5.18 6.68 7.38
C ILE A 173 4.30 6.70 6.12
N THR A 174 3.24 5.90 6.07
CA THR A 174 2.32 5.84 4.93
C THR A 174 1.57 7.16 4.72
N ALA A 175 1.11 7.79 5.81
CA ALA A 175 0.36 9.04 5.76
C ALA A 175 1.28 10.25 5.49
N VAL A 176 2.37 10.38 6.25
CA VAL A 176 3.30 11.53 6.15
C VAL A 176 4.23 11.42 4.95
N GLY A 177 4.59 10.19 4.55
CA GLY A 177 5.50 9.94 3.43
C GLY A 177 4.99 10.49 2.09
N GLY A 178 3.67 10.64 1.93
CA GLY A 178 3.10 11.31 0.76
C GLY A 178 3.52 12.78 0.65
N ILE A 179 3.57 13.50 1.77
CA ILE A 179 4.03 14.91 1.82
C ILE A 179 5.53 15.00 1.50
N LEU A 180 6.29 13.98 1.90
CA LEU A 180 7.73 13.87 1.69
C LEU A 180 8.11 13.11 0.40
N SER A 181 7.16 12.91 -0.53
CA SER A 181 7.36 12.11 -1.73
C SER A 181 8.52 12.60 -2.61
N ASN A 182 8.67 13.92 -2.79
CA ASN A 182 9.73 14.48 -3.60
C ASN A 182 11.14 14.24 -3.02
N PRO A 183 11.45 14.58 -1.76
CA PRO A 183 12.75 14.21 -1.18
C PRO A 183 13.01 12.70 -1.15
N LEU A 184 11.98 11.89 -0.95
CA LEU A 184 12.12 10.43 -1.01
C LEU A 184 12.45 9.93 -2.43
N PHE A 185 11.87 10.56 -3.46
CA PHE A 185 12.19 10.24 -4.85
C PHE A 185 13.63 10.65 -5.21
N GLN A 186 14.07 11.84 -4.77
CA GLN A 186 15.46 12.27 -4.95
C GLN A 186 16.45 11.33 -4.24
N TRP A 187 16.11 10.86 -3.04
CA TRP A 187 16.90 9.84 -2.34
C TRP A 187 16.96 8.54 -3.14
N ALA A 188 15.85 8.07 -3.70
CA ALA A 188 15.81 6.88 -4.53
C ALA A 188 16.69 7.05 -5.80
N ASN A 189 16.64 8.20 -6.47
CA ASN A 189 17.52 8.51 -7.60
C ASN A 189 19.00 8.44 -7.21
N THR A 190 19.38 9.03 -6.08
CA THR A 190 20.76 8.97 -5.60
C THR A 190 21.21 7.54 -5.31
N ALA A 191 20.32 6.72 -4.74
CA ALA A 191 20.59 5.31 -4.46
C ALA A 191 20.79 4.49 -5.76
N VAL A 192 19.97 4.76 -6.78
CA VAL A 192 20.08 4.12 -8.11
C VAL A 192 21.39 4.53 -8.79
N ALA A 193 21.70 5.83 -8.82
CA ALA A 193 22.94 6.35 -9.41
C ALA A 193 24.21 5.77 -8.72
N GLY A 194 24.16 5.48 -7.44
CA GLY A 194 25.23 4.85 -6.69
C GLY A 194 25.37 3.33 -6.88
N THR A 195 24.47 2.67 -7.65
CA THR A 195 24.47 1.22 -7.79
C THR A 195 25.02 0.78 -9.14
N PRO A 196 26.26 0.19 -9.20
CA PRO A 196 26.90 -0.16 -10.48
C PRO A 196 26.11 -1.12 -11.36
N LEU A 197 25.39 -2.09 -10.75
CA LEU A 197 24.58 -3.06 -11.48
C LEU A 197 23.40 -2.41 -12.21
N LEU A 198 22.76 -1.42 -11.58
CA LEU A 198 21.66 -0.68 -12.20
C LEU A 198 22.16 0.22 -13.34
N GLN A 199 23.32 0.83 -13.19
CA GLN A 199 23.96 1.61 -14.25
C GLN A 199 24.30 0.73 -15.47
N GLN A 200 24.79 -0.50 -15.28
CA GLN A 200 25.00 -1.45 -16.36
C GLN A 200 23.69 -1.85 -17.04
N ALA A 201 22.62 -2.08 -16.29
CA ALA A 201 21.30 -2.40 -16.84
C ALA A 201 20.75 -1.25 -17.69
N ILE A 202 20.90 0.00 -17.24
CA ILE A 202 20.51 1.22 -17.98
C ILE A 202 21.32 1.34 -19.29
N ALA A 203 22.63 1.13 -19.23
CA ALA A 203 23.51 1.18 -20.41
C ALA A 203 23.12 0.10 -21.46
N LEU A 204 22.76 -1.11 -21.01
CA LEU A 204 22.31 -2.19 -21.89
C LEU A 204 20.94 -1.89 -22.51
N SER A 205 20.03 -1.25 -21.79
CA SER A 205 18.71 -0.88 -22.31
C SER A 205 18.80 0.22 -23.37
N SER A 206 19.70 1.20 -23.19
CA SER A 206 19.92 2.28 -24.14
C SER A 206 20.50 1.76 -25.48
N LEU A 207 21.33 0.70 -25.45
CA LEU A 207 21.86 0.08 -26.66
C LEU A 207 20.80 -0.67 -27.45
N LYS A 208 19.77 -1.23 -26.80
CA LYS A 208 18.65 -1.92 -27.47
C LYS A 208 17.67 -0.97 -28.16
N GLY A 209 17.59 0.29 -27.74
CA GLY A 209 16.75 1.31 -28.36
C GLY A 209 17.33 1.94 -29.64
N LEU A 210 18.56 1.57 -30.03
CA LEU A 210 19.27 2.08 -31.22
C LEU A 210 19.23 1.12 -32.41
N GLY A 211 18.57 -0.01 -32.32
CA GLY A 211 18.38 -1.00 -33.38
C GLY A 211 16.92 -1.19 -33.69
#